data_19758f78e72e2610de76d209b3c32ca9
#
_entry.id   19758f78e72e2610de76d209b3c32ca9
#
_cell.length_a   1.000
_cell.length_b   1.000
_cell.length_c   1.000
_cell.angle_alpha   90.00
_cell.angle_beta   90.00
_cell.angle_gamma   90.00
#
_symmetry.space_group_name_H-M   'P 1'
#
loop_
_entity.id
_entity.type
_entity.pdbx_description
1 polymer ?
#
loop_
_entity_poly.entity_id
_entity_poly.type
_entity_poly.pdbx_seq_one_letter_code
_entity_poly.pdbx_strand_id
1 'polypeptide(L)'
;HQDGTPLSVIRADLRREVPLTELLDALPDEPIEFADRGGFETSDTDYAALVRTVIDKEIGQGEGANLVIGRKYRATVSDWGHDRALTVFRRLLERERGAYWTFCIFTGDRYLIGASPERHVSVEHGQVRMNPISGTFRLAGTATQAERKQRLLEFLADEKEIYELFMVVDEELKQMCEICHEGGLVLGPYLKPMSHLVHTEYLLAGRTREDIRQVLR
;
A
#
# COMPACT_ATOMS: atom_id res chain seq x y z
N HIS A 1 -19.11 -6.51 10.58
CA HIS A 1 -18.80 -5.28 9.85
C HIS A 1 -19.96 -4.31 9.92
N GLN A 2 -19.69 -3.01 10.02
CA GLN A 2 -20.73 -1.97 10.14
C GLN A 2 -21.60 -1.88 8.86
N ASP A 3 -21.05 -2.28 7.72
CA ASP A 3 -21.72 -2.29 6.41
C ASP A 3 -22.44 -3.61 6.07
N GLY A 4 -22.42 -4.59 7.00
CA GLY A 4 -23.04 -5.90 6.80
C GLY A 4 -22.26 -6.84 5.89
N THR A 5 -21.04 -6.47 5.44
CA THR A 5 -20.21 -7.36 4.62
C THR A 5 -19.80 -8.60 5.42
N PRO A 6 -19.97 -9.83 4.87
CA PRO A 6 -19.57 -11.04 5.54
C PRO A 6 -18.07 -11.07 5.84
N LEU A 7 -17.70 -11.44 7.05
CA LEU A 7 -16.29 -11.68 7.40
C LEU A 7 -15.95 -13.14 7.09
N SER A 8 -14.93 -13.33 6.26
CA SER A 8 -14.35 -14.65 5.98
C SER A 8 -13.00 -14.79 6.67
N VAL A 9 -12.78 -15.94 7.28
CA VAL A 9 -11.53 -16.27 7.97
C VAL A 9 -10.86 -17.44 7.27
N ILE A 10 -9.60 -17.27 6.88
CA ILE A 10 -8.75 -18.33 6.36
C ILE A 10 -7.91 -18.84 7.53
N ARG A 11 -8.05 -20.14 7.86
CA ARG A 11 -7.22 -20.80 8.87
C ARG A 11 -6.17 -21.64 8.17
N ALA A 12 -4.90 -21.40 8.46
CA ALA A 12 -3.80 -22.21 7.96
C ALA A 12 -3.71 -23.54 8.72
N ASP A 13 -3.80 -24.65 8.01
CA ASP A 13 -3.58 -25.99 8.57
C ASP A 13 -2.09 -26.39 8.52
N LEU A 14 -1.33 -25.76 7.62
CA LEU A 14 0.11 -25.97 7.48
C LEU A 14 0.81 -24.61 7.28
N ARG A 15 1.89 -24.40 8.04
CA ARG A 15 2.81 -23.28 7.86
C ARG A 15 4.20 -23.80 7.54
N ARG A 16 4.84 -23.22 6.53
CA ARG A 16 6.24 -23.47 6.19
C ARG A 16 6.97 -22.14 6.00
N GLU A 17 8.24 -22.13 6.40
CA GLU A 17 9.18 -21.05 6.09
C GLU A 17 10.24 -21.64 5.18
N VAL A 18 10.42 -21.02 4.02
CA VAL A 18 11.39 -21.45 3.01
C VAL A 18 12.24 -20.29 2.55
N PRO A 19 13.50 -20.50 2.18
CA PRO A 19 14.31 -19.46 1.56
C PRO A 19 13.68 -18.94 0.27
N LEU A 20 13.84 -17.63 0.00
CA LEU A 20 13.29 -17.01 -1.21
C LEU A 20 13.77 -17.69 -2.50
N THR A 21 15.04 -18.12 -2.54
CA THR A 21 15.61 -18.85 -3.69
C THR A 21 14.89 -20.16 -3.95
N GLU A 22 14.63 -20.95 -2.92
CA GLU A 22 13.88 -22.20 -3.02
C GLU A 22 12.44 -21.96 -3.51
N LEU A 23 11.79 -20.91 -3.01
CA LEU A 23 10.45 -20.53 -3.44
C LEU A 23 10.46 -20.12 -4.92
N LEU A 24 11.41 -19.30 -5.35
CA LEU A 24 11.52 -18.88 -6.75
C LEU A 24 11.77 -20.04 -7.70
N ASP A 25 12.58 -21.04 -7.30
CA ASP A 25 12.84 -22.23 -8.10
C ASP A 25 11.57 -23.11 -8.25
N ALA A 26 10.69 -23.08 -7.25
CA ALA A 26 9.43 -23.85 -7.26
C ALA A 26 8.26 -23.13 -7.96
N LEU A 27 8.32 -21.82 -8.13
CA LEU A 27 7.26 -21.04 -8.76
C LEU A 27 7.35 -21.10 -10.29
N PRO A 28 6.21 -21.22 -11.01
CA PRO A 28 6.19 -21.18 -12.47
C PRO A 28 6.63 -19.81 -13.02
N ASP A 29 7.07 -19.80 -14.27
CA ASP A 29 7.36 -18.59 -15.05
C ASP A 29 6.70 -18.69 -16.44
N GLU A 30 5.38 -18.62 -16.44
CA GLU A 30 4.56 -18.73 -17.64
C GLU A 30 4.43 -17.38 -18.36
N PRO A 31 4.26 -17.38 -19.70
CA PRO A 31 3.90 -16.17 -20.41
C PRO A 31 2.57 -15.61 -19.92
N ILE A 32 2.52 -14.29 -19.69
CA ILE A 32 1.28 -13.57 -19.39
C ILE A 32 0.85 -12.82 -20.63
N GLU A 33 -0.18 -13.33 -21.28
CA GLU A 33 -0.78 -12.73 -22.45
C GLU A 33 -2.11 -12.12 -22.13
N PHE A 34 -2.43 -10.98 -22.76
CA PHE A 34 -3.68 -10.29 -22.57
C PHE A 34 -4.59 -10.54 -23.77
N ALA A 35 -5.74 -11.16 -23.53
CA ALA A 35 -6.82 -11.23 -24.51
C ALA A 35 -7.42 -9.82 -24.73
N ASP A 36 -7.44 -8.99 -23.67
CA ASP A 36 -7.77 -7.58 -23.74
C ASP A 36 -6.88 -6.81 -22.73
N ARG A 37 -6.18 -5.80 -23.22
CA ARG A 37 -5.36 -4.93 -22.37
C ARG A 37 -6.19 -3.97 -21.52
N GLY A 38 -7.47 -3.82 -21.87
CA GLY A 38 -8.46 -3.12 -21.09
C GLY A 38 -8.24 -1.63 -20.90
N GLY A 39 -8.72 -1.12 -19.79
CA GLY A 39 -8.69 0.30 -19.46
C GLY A 39 -9.25 0.59 -18.07
N PHE A 40 -9.29 1.87 -17.73
CA PHE A 40 -9.97 2.32 -16.52
C PHE A 40 -11.49 2.23 -16.69
N GLU A 41 -12.21 1.73 -15.66
CA GLU A 41 -13.68 1.67 -15.66
C GLU A 41 -14.33 3.06 -15.71
N THR A 42 -13.68 4.04 -15.09
CA THR A 42 -14.13 5.44 -15.11
C THR A 42 -13.26 6.22 -16.07
N SER A 43 -13.86 7.01 -16.95
CA SER A 43 -13.10 7.87 -17.87
C SER A 43 -12.31 8.94 -17.12
N ASP A 44 -11.28 9.52 -17.76
CA ASP A 44 -10.49 10.61 -17.17
C ASP A 44 -11.37 11.83 -16.85
N THR A 45 -12.32 12.13 -17.74
CA THR A 45 -13.27 13.24 -17.57
C THR A 45 -14.20 13.03 -16.37
N ASP A 46 -14.79 11.84 -16.28
CA ASP A 46 -15.71 11.52 -15.18
C ASP A 46 -14.97 11.45 -13.83
N TYR A 47 -13.76 10.89 -13.82
CA TYR A 47 -12.94 10.86 -12.64
C TYR A 47 -12.54 12.26 -12.17
N ALA A 48 -12.15 13.14 -13.09
CA ALA A 48 -11.86 14.53 -12.77
C ALA A 48 -13.09 15.30 -12.26
N ALA A 49 -14.28 15.02 -12.78
CA ALA A 49 -15.54 15.57 -12.28
C ALA A 49 -15.86 15.08 -10.86
N LEU A 50 -15.64 13.79 -10.59
CA LEU A 50 -15.81 13.20 -9.25
C LEU A 50 -14.85 13.86 -8.25
N VAL A 51 -13.57 14.01 -8.59
CA VAL A 51 -12.58 14.67 -7.74
C VAL A 51 -13.00 16.11 -7.40
N ARG A 52 -13.45 16.90 -8.41
CA ARG A 52 -13.96 18.25 -8.15
C ARG A 52 -15.17 18.24 -7.21
N THR A 53 -16.09 17.31 -7.40
CA THR A 53 -17.27 17.17 -6.52
C THR A 53 -16.85 16.93 -5.07
N VAL A 54 -15.89 16.04 -4.85
CA VAL A 54 -15.38 15.74 -3.50
C VAL A 54 -14.69 16.96 -2.89
N ILE A 55 -13.86 17.68 -3.66
CA ILE A 55 -13.22 18.91 -3.18
C ILE A 55 -14.26 19.96 -2.76
N ASP A 56 -15.26 20.21 -3.62
CA ASP A 56 -16.20 21.30 -3.44
C ASP A 56 -17.29 20.99 -2.39
N LYS A 57 -17.77 19.76 -2.35
CA LYS A 57 -18.94 19.38 -1.54
C LYS A 57 -18.61 18.66 -0.25
N GLU A 58 -17.53 17.87 -0.23
CA GLU A 58 -17.14 17.12 0.97
C GLU A 58 -16.07 17.88 1.76
N ILE A 59 -14.88 18.01 1.19
CA ILE A 59 -13.75 18.69 1.86
C ILE A 59 -14.07 20.18 2.10
N GLY A 60 -14.63 20.85 1.09
CA GLY A 60 -15.00 22.28 1.18
C GLY A 60 -16.10 22.57 2.19
N GLN A 61 -16.87 21.57 2.63
CA GLN A 61 -17.89 21.70 3.68
C GLN A 61 -17.47 21.10 5.02
N GLY A 62 -16.23 20.60 5.13
CA GLY A 62 -15.66 20.12 6.38
C GLY A 62 -15.96 18.65 6.71
N GLU A 63 -16.42 17.85 5.73
CA GLU A 63 -16.69 16.42 5.90
C GLU A 63 -15.40 15.57 5.99
N GLY A 64 -14.24 16.19 5.88
CA GLY A 64 -12.93 15.57 6.00
C GLY A 64 -11.84 16.49 5.51
N ALA A 65 -10.59 16.15 5.83
CA ALA A 65 -9.41 16.89 5.38
C ALA A 65 -8.72 16.21 4.18
N ASN A 66 -8.89 14.90 4.03
CA ASN A 66 -8.33 14.10 2.95
C ASN A 66 -9.24 12.93 2.62
N LEU A 67 -9.50 12.69 1.34
CA LEU A 67 -10.30 11.57 0.85
C LEU A 67 -9.58 10.90 -0.31
N VAL A 68 -9.37 9.59 -0.21
CA VAL A 68 -8.77 8.77 -1.27
C VAL A 68 -9.86 8.17 -2.14
N ILE A 69 -9.89 8.54 -3.42
CA ILE A 69 -10.87 8.05 -4.39
C ILE A 69 -10.21 6.99 -5.27
N GLY A 70 -10.68 5.75 -5.14
CA GLY A 70 -10.18 4.64 -5.94
C GLY A 70 -10.62 4.72 -7.41
N ARG A 71 -9.74 4.25 -8.31
CA ARG A 71 -10.04 4.08 -9.74
C ARG A 71 -9.58 2.69 -10.18
N LYS A 72 -10.51 1.91 -10.73
CA LYS A 72 -10.25 0.53 -11.14
C LYS A 72 -9.78 0.47 -12.59
N TYR A 73 -8.73 -0.29 -12.83
CA TYR A 73 -8.30 -0.71 -14.15
C TYR A 73 -8.66 -2.18 -14.36
N ARG A 74 -9.26 -2.52 -15.50
CA ARG A 74 -9.57 -3.90 -15.87
C ARG A 74 -8.81 -4.31 -17.13
N ALA A 75 -8.31 -5.54 -17.13
CA ALA A 75 -7.73 -6.17 -18.28
C ALA A 75 -8.10 -7.66 -18.24
N THR A 76 -8.11 -8.33 -19.38
CA THR A 76 -8.39 -9.76 -19.48
C THR A 76 -7.10 -10.50 -19.83
N VAL A 77 -6.67 -11.37 -18.94
CA VAL A 77 -5.52 -12.26 -19.17
C VAL A 77 -6.01 -13.53 -19.84
N SER A 78 -5.33 -13.97 -20.93
CA SER A 78 -5.62 -15.23 -21.59
C SER A 78 -5.29 -16.40 -20.66
N ASP A 79 -6.14 -17.44 -20.70
CA ASP A 79 -5.94 -18.70 -19.96
C ASP A 79 -5.55 -18.51 -18.50
N TRP A 80 -6.23 -17.59 -17.81
CA TRP A 80 -5.98 -17.31 -16.38
C TRP A 80 -6.16 -18.58 -15.54
N GLY A 81 -5.19 -18.85 -14.69
CA GLY A 81 -5.18 -20.02 -13.81
C GLY A 81 -4.11 -19.91 -12.72
N HIS A 82 -3.91 -20.98 -11.98
CA HIS A 82 -2.95 -21.03 -10.87
C HIS A 82 -1.53 -20.65 -11.32
N ASP A 83 -1.05 -21.22 -12.41
CA ASP A 83 0.34 -21.01 -12.85
C ASP A 83 0.60 -19.56 -13.24
N ARG A 84 -0.38 -18.91 -13.89
CA ARG A 84 -0.27 -17.49 -14.24
C ARG A 84 -0.37 -16.58 -13.01
N ALA A 85 -1.22 -16.92 -12.06
CA ALA A 85 -1.30 -16.19 -10.80
C ALA A 85 0.02 -16.28 -10.00
N LEU A 86 0.58 -17.49 -9.90
CA LEU A 86 1.87 -17.72 -9.25
C LEU A 86 3.03 -17.09 -10.03
N THR A 87 2.97 -17.04 -11.35
CA THR A 87 3.93 -16.30 -12.19
C THR A 87 3.90 -14.79 -11.89
N VAL A 88 2.72 -14.18 -11.75
CA VAL A 88 2.60 -12.77 -11.36
C VAL A 88 3.24 -12.56 -9.99
N PHE A 89 2.96 -13.42 -9.02
CA PHE A 89 3.56 -13.36 -7.69
C PHE A 89 5.09 -13.51 -7.76
N ARG A 90 5.62 -14.48 -8.51
CA ARG A 90 7.07 -14.63 -8.77
C ARG A 90 7.69 -13.33 -9.26
N ARG A 91 7.10 -12.71 -10.29
CA ARG A 91 7.60 -11.46 -10.87
C ARG A 91 7.61 -10.30 -9.86
N LEU A 92 6.64 -10.25 -8.93
CA LEU A 92 6.67 -9.29 -7.84
C LEU A 92 7.83 -9.59 -6.87
N LEU A 93 8.04 -10.85 -6.47
CA LEU A 93 9.16 -11.24 -5.60
C LEU A 93 10.52 -10.91 -6.21
N GLU A 94 10.67 -11.06 -7.52
CA GLU A 94 11.93 -10.79 -8.23
C GLU A 94 12.19 -9.30 -8.44
N ARG A 95 11.14 -8.50 -8.66
CA ARG A 95 11.27 -7.13 -9.20
C ARG A 95 10.92 -6.03 -8.21
N GLU A 96 10.01 -6.29 -7.26
CA GLU A 96 9.67 -5.29 -6.27
C GLU A 96 10.71 -5.16 -5.17
N ARG A 97 11.01 -3.92 -4.79
CA ARG A 97 11.92 -3.56 -3.71
C ARG A 97 11.24 -2.55 -2.79
N GLY A 98 11.58 -2.62 -1.50
CA GLY A 98 11.04 -1.70 -0.51
C GLY A 98 9.64 -2.03 0.02
N ALA A 99 8.96 -3.03 -0.54
CA ALA A 99 7.68 -3.50 -0.01
C ALA A 99 7.86 -4.16 1.37
N TYR A 100 6.92 -3.92 2.26
CA TYR A 100 6.81 -4.66 3.53
C TYR A 100 6.36 -6.09 3.29
N TRP A 101 5.34 -6.25 2.44
CA TRP A 101 4.75 -7.53 2.11
C TRP A 101 4.64 -7.66 0.60
N THR A 102 5.14 -8.77 0.07
CA THR A 102 4.76 -9.28 -1.24
C THR A 102 3.95 -10.54 -0.98
N PHE A 103 2.71 -10.57 -1.44
CA PHE A 103 1.76 -11.61 -1.09
C PHE A 103 1.00 -12.16 -2.28
N CYS A 104 0.58 -13.42 -2.15
CA CYS A 104 -0.36 -14.09 -3.03
C CYS A 104 -1.33 -14.89 -2.17
N ILE A 105 -2.60 -14.50 -2.16
CA ILE A 105 -3.65 -15.12 -1.35
C ILE A 105 -4.70 -15.68 -2.29
N PHE A 106 -5.01 -16.98 -2.15
CA PHE A 106 -6.10 -17.62 -2.88
C PHE A 106 -7.30 -17.81 -1.93
N THR A 107 -8.45 -17.28 -2.31
CA THR A 107 -9.68 -17.33 -1.49
C THR A 107 -10.59 -18.48 -1.84
N GLY A 108 -10.18 -19.37 -2.77
CA GLY A 108 -10.97 -20.47 -3.30
C GLY A 108 -11.53 -20.19 -4.71
N ASP A 109 -11.79 -18.92 -5.02
CA ASP A 109 -12.36 -18.50 -6.31
C ASP A 109 -11.54 -17.38 -6.98
N ARG A 110 -10.70 -16.68 -6.25
CA ARG A 110 -9.88 -15.55 -6.76
C ARG A 110 -8.52 -15.48 -6.09
N TYR A 111 -7.60 -14.78 -6.75
CA TYR A 111 -6.30 -14.42 -6.22
C TYR A 111 -6.24 -12.94 -5.85
N LEU A 112 -5.64 -12.66 -4.69
CA LEU A 112 -5.19 -11.34 -4.29
C LEU A 112 -3.67 -11.37 -4.34
N ILE A 113 -3.07 -10.62 -5.25
CA ILE A 113 -1.62 -10.61 -5.47
C ILE A 113 -1.15 -9.18 -5.40
N GLY A 114 -0.12 -8.89 -4.61
CA GLY A 114 0.35 -7.54 -4.44
C GLY A 114 1.66 -7.41 -3.70
N ALA A 115 2.16 -6.18 -3.67
CA ALA A 115 3.30 -5.75 -2.88
C ALA A 115 2.92 -4.45 -2.17
N SER A 116 2.87 -4.46 -0.84
CA SER A 116 2.45 -3.31 -0.05
C SER A 116 3.66 -2.51 0.44
N PRO A 117 3.74 -1.20 0.15
CA PRO A 117 4.79 -0.32 0.66
C PRO A 117 4.59 0.06 2.12
N GLU A 118 3.38 -0.10 2.65
CA GLU A 118 2.98 0.42 3.96
C GLU A 118 2.79 -0.70 4.97
N ARG A 119 3.23 -0.43 6.20
CA ARG A 119 2.86 -1.22 7.37
C ARG A 119 1.72 -0.50 8.07
N HIS A 120 0.50 -1.01 7.92
CA HIS A 120 -0.63 -0.46 8.66
C HIS A 120 -0.37 -0.56 10.17
N VAL A 121 -0.21 -1.78 10.68
CA VAL A 121 0.18 -2.00 12.08
C VAL A 121 0.84 -3.37 12.24
N SER A 122 1.85 -3.46 13.11
CA SER A 122 2.37 -4.73 13.61
C SER A 122 2.50 -4.70 15.13
N VAL A 123 2.26 -5.84 15.76
CA VAL A 123 2.47 -6.03 17.20
C VAL A 123 3.36 -7.25 17.41
N GLU A 124 4.55 -7.01 17.95
CA GLU A 124 5.55 -8.06 18.23
C GLU A 124 6.10 -7.87 19.65
N HIS A 125 5.91 -8.86 20.51
CA HIS A 125 6.36 -8.80 21.91
C HIS A 125 5.92 -7.53 22.66
N GLY A 126 4.69 -7.08 22.42
CA GLY A 126 4.14 -5.86 23.01
C GLY A 126 4.63 -4.55 22.38
N GLN A 127 5.45 -4.61 21.34
CA GLN A 127 5.88 -3.46 20.57
C GLN A 127 4.96 -3.25 19.37
N VAL A 128 4.32 -2.09 19.30
CA VAL A 128 3.50 -1.65 18.17
C VAL A 128 4.35 -0.83 17.23
N ARG A 129 4.18 -1.04 15.91
CA ARG A 129 4.81 -0.23 14.88
C ARG A 129 3.84 0.03 13.74
N MET A 130 3.84 1.28 13.25
CA MET A 130 3.14 1.73 12.06
C MET A 130 4.12 2.51 11.18
N ASN A 131 3.92 2.50 9.88
CA ASN A 131 4.74 3.26 8.93
C ASN A 131 3.82 4.02 7.99
N PRO A 132 3.26 5.16 8.43
CA PRO A 132 2.50 6.03 7.55
C PRO A 132 3.36 6.52 6.39
N ILE A 133 2.83 6.37 5.20
CA ILE A 133 3.39 6.91 3.96
C ILE A 133 2.41 7.92 3.37
N SER A 134 2.92 8.88 2.61
CA SER A 134 2.09 9.87 1.94
C SER A 134 2.60 10.14 0.53
N GLY A 135 3.36 11.19 0.28
CA GLY A 135 3.79 11.62 -1.02
C GLY A 135 4.38 10.51 -1.91
N THR A 136 4.20 10.65 -3.21
CA THR A 136 4.69 9.69 -4.22
C THR A 136 5.51 10.39 -5.29
N PHE A 137 6.82 10.28 -5.20
CA PHE A 137 7.74 10.75 -6.23
C PHE A 137 8.02 9.62 -7.24
N ARG A 138 7.63 9.81 -8.50
CA ARG A 138 7.88 8.81 -9.57
C ARG A 138 9.30 8.92 -10.11
N LEU A 139 10.01 7.80 -10.19
CA LEU A 139 11.37 7.73 -10.73
C LEU A 139 11.41 7.80 -12.26
N ALA A 140 10.31 7.44 -12.93
CA ALA A 140 10.20 7.51 -14.39
C ALA A 140 10.14 8.96 -14.90
N GLY A 141 10.58 9.18 -16.15
CA GLY A 141 10.48 10.47 -16.83
C GLY A 141 11.60 11.45 -16.52
N THR A 142 12.72 10.99 -15.93
CA THR A 142 13.93 11.80 -15.75
C THR A 142 15.04 11.27 -16.64
N ALA A 143 15.62 12.14 -17.48
CA ALA A 143 16.68 11.76 -18.40
C ALA A 143 18.05 11.62 -17.70
N THR A 144 18.29 12.44 -16.67
CA THR A 144 19.58 12.52 -15.97
C THR A 144 19.43 12.39 -14.46
N GLN A 145 20.53 12.04 -13.79
CA GLN A 145 20.57 12.02 -12.31
C GLN A 145 20.40 13.42 -11.71
N ALA A 146 20.92 14.45 -12.37
CA ALA A 146 20.78 15.84 -11.92
C ALA A 146 19.32 16.30 -11.97
N GLU A 147 18.61 16.03 -13.05
CA GLU A 147 17.17 16.31 -13.15
C GLU A 147 16.35 15.55 -12.12
N ARG A 148 16.65 14.28 -11.89
CA ARG A 148 15.99 13.49 -10.85
C ARG A 148 16.19 14.10 -9.46
N LYS A 149 17.42 14.51 -9.14
CA LYS A 149 17.72 15.17 -7.87
C LYS A 149 16.94 16.47 -7.74
N GLN A 150 16.94 17.31 -8.78
CA GLN A 150 16.24 18.60 -8.77
C GLN A 150 14.74 18.40 -8.53
N ARG A 151 14.10 17.52 -9.29
CA ARG A 151 12.66 17.22 -9.14
C ARG A 151 12.33 16.60 -7.78
N LEU A 152 13.22 15.78 -7.21
CA LEU A 152 13.02 15.25 -5.86
C LEU A 152 13.09 16.36 -4.81
N LEU A 153 14.01 17.32 -4.94
CA LEU A 153 14.08 18.45 -4.03
C LEU A 153 12.84 19.35 -4.13
N GLU A 154 12.33 19.58 -5.34
CA GLU A 154 11.06 20.29 -5.56
C GLU A 154 9.87 19.59 -4.90
N PHE A 155 9.77 18.26 -5.08
CA PHE A 155 8.76 17.43 -4.43
C PHE A 155 8.84 17.50 -2.90
N LEU A 156 10.04 17.47 -2.33
CA LEU A 156 10.24 17.56 -0.87
C LEU A 156 9.99 18.96 -0.30
N ALA A 157 10.01 19.99 -1.14
CA ALA A 157 9.71 21.37 -0.77
C ALA A 157 8.24 21.75 -1.05
N ASP A 158 7.46 20.87 -1.66
CA ASP A 158 6.04 21.12 -1.96
C ASP A 158 5.23 21.10 -0.67
N GLU A 159 4.60 22.23 -0.36
CA GLU A 159 3.80 22.40 0.85
C GLU A 159 2.65 21.40 0.95
N LYS A 160 2.03 21.05 -0.19
CA LYS A 160 0.97 20.04 -0.25
C LYS A 160 1.48 18.68 0.24
N GLU A 161 2.64 18.23 -0.23
CA GLU A 161 3.24 16.96 0.16
C GLU A 161 3.66 16.94 1.65
N ILE A 162 4.16 18.08 2.15
CA ILE A 162 4.54 18.25 3.55
C ILE A 162 3.30 18.17 4.47
N TYR A 163 2.26 18.94 4.16
CA TYR A 163 1.05 18.96 4.98
C TYR A 163 0.26 17.65 4.93
N GLU A 164 0.22 16.98 3.77
CA GLU A 164 -0.41 15.66 3.66
C GLU A 164 0.29 14.64 4.55
N LEU A 165 1.62 14.61 4.55
CA LEU A 165 2.38 13.71 5.41
C LEU A 165 2.12 13.99 6.91
N PHE A 166 2.11 15.26 7.32
CA PHE A 166 1.79 15.62 8.71
C PHE A 166 0.39 15.21 9.12
N MET A 167 -0.59 15.36 8.23
CA MET A 167 -1.97 14.97 8.49
C MET A 167 -2.10 13.46 8.71
N VAL A 168 -1.47 12.66 7.85
CA VAL A 168 -1.47 11.19 7.98
C VAL A 168 -0.81 10.75 9.29
N VAL A 169 0.36 11.34 9.60
CA VAL A 169 1.08 11.03 10.85
C VAL A 169 0.28 11.43 12.09
N ASP A 170 -0.39 12.58 12.08
CA ASP A 170 -1.21 13.04 13.20
C ASP A 170 -2.36 12.07 13.47
N GLU A 171 -3.05 11.61 12.43
CA GLU A 171 -4.14 10.67 12.56
C GLU A 171 -3.67 9.29 13.06
N GLU A 172 -2.61 8.73 12.49
CA GLU A 172 -2.08 7.44 12.93
C GLU A 172 -1.47 7.51 14.33
N LEU A 173 -0.89 8.64 14.71
CA LEU A 173 -0.38 8.84 16.07
C LEU A 173 -1.52 8.87 17.11
N LYS A 174 -2.67 9.46 16.77
CA LYS A 174 -3.87 9.42 17.62
C LYS A 174 -4.33 7.97 17.83
N GLN A 175 -4.45 7.20 16.73
CA GLN A 175 -4.81 5.79 16.80
C GLN A 175 -3.79 4.98 17.63
N MET A 176 -2.50 5.24 17.47
CA MET A 176 -1.46 4.62 18.28
C MET A 176 -1.58 4.97 19.77
N CYS A 177 -1.90 6.22 20.09
CA CYS A 177 -2.07 6.64 21.49
C CYS A 177 -3.27 5.96 22.17
N GLU A 178 -4.30 5.56 21.43
CA GLU A 178 -5.45 4.83 21.98
C GLU A 178 -5.07 3.40 22.41
N ILE A 179 -4.13 2.76 21.71
CA ILE A 179 -3.73 1.37 21.94
C ILE A 179 -2.43 1.22 22.74
N CYS A 180 -1.66 2.29 22.87
CA CYS A 180 -0.36 2.28 23.54
C CYS A 180 -0.43 2.94 24.92
N HIS A 181 -0.05 2.24 25.97
CA HIS A 181 -0.15 2.71 27.35
C HIS A 181 0.93 3.73 27.76
N GLU A 182 2.01 3.88 26.99
CA GLU A 182 3.12 4.83 27.20
C GLU A 182 3.15 5.95 26.16
N GLY A 183 2.09 6.05 25.32
CA GLY A 183 2.06 6.96 24.18
C GLY A 183 2.82 6.42 22.96
N GLY A 184 3.02 7.30 21.97
CA GLY A 184 3.69 6.99 20.71
C GLY A 184 4.99 7.78 20.52
N LEU A 185 5.99 7.13 19.92
CA LEU A 185 7.22 7.74 19.45
C LEU A 185 7.12 7.96 17.94
N VAL A 186 7.46 9.17 17.48
CA VAL A 186 7.49 9.52 16.06
C VAL A 186 8.95 9.69 15.61
N LEU A 187 9.34 8.96 14.56
CA LEU A 187 10.68 9.00 13.98
C LEU A 187 10.57 9.31 12.48
N GLY A 188 11.32 10.30 12.01
CA GLY A 188 11.32 10.72 10.61
C GLY A 188 11.33 12.24 10.44
N PRO A 189 11.00 12.78 9.26
CA PRO A 189 10.58 12.03 8.05
C PRO A 189 11.73 11.26 7.39
N TYR A 190 11.39 10.19 6.68
CA TYR A 190 12.31 9.39 5.87
C TYR A 190 11.85 9.33 4.41
N LEU A 191 12.78 8.94 3.54
CA LEU A 191 12.47 8.55 2.17
C LEU A 191 12.43 7.02 2.10
N LYS A 192 11.33 6.49 1.57
CA LYS A 192 11.14 5.07 1.30
C LYS A 192 11.32 4.78 -0.18
N PRO A 193 12.50 4.32 -0.62
CA PRO A 193 12.70 3.97 -2.02
C PRO A 193 12.00 2.64 -2.35
N MET A 194 11.27 2.66 -3.45
CA MET A 194 10.64 1.52 -4.08
C MET A 194 11.24 1.28 -5.47
N SER A 195 10.82 0.22 -6.17
CA SER A 195 11.33 -0.12 -7.50
C SER A 195 11.13 0.98 -8.54
N HIS A 196 10.00 1.72 -8.49
CA HIS A 196 9.62 2.70 -9.51
C HIS A 196 9.30 4.09 -8.96
N LEU A 197 9.35 4.26 -7.65
CA LEU A 197 8.97 5.49 -6.97
C LEU A 197 9.69 5.62 -5.63
N VAL A 198 9.55 6.80 -5.00
CA VAL A 198 9.98 7.07 -3.63
C VAL A 198 8.79 7.66 -2.88
N HIS A 199 8.47 7.12 -1.72
CA HIS A 199 7.51 7.73 -0.79
C HIS A 199 8.21 8.55 0.29
N THR A 200 7.48 9.49 0.87
CA THR A 200 7.79 10.04 2.19
C THR A 200 7.12 9.19 3.25
N GLU A 201 7.82 8.90 4.35
CA GLU A 201 7.30 8.08 5.44
C GLU A 201 7.73 8.58 6.81
N TYR A 202 6.94 8.22 7.84
CA TYR A 202 7.37 8.22 9.24
C TYR A 202 7.35 6.80 9.80
N LEU A 203 8.07 6.59 10.89
CA LEU A 203 7.95 5.41 11.72
C LEU A 203 7.29 5.84 13.04
N LEU A 204 6.17 5.20 13.36
CA LEU A 204 5.53 5.30 14.65
C LEU A 204 5.84 4.03 15.44
N ALA A 205 6.17 4.19 16.70
CA ALA A 205 6.45 3.07 17.61
C ALA A 205 5.84 3.32 18.98
N GLY A 206 5.33 2.27 19.62
CA GLY A 206 4.75 2.35 20.95
C GLY A 206 4.74 0.99 21.63
N ARG A 207 4.18 0.93 22.83
CA ARG A 207 4.03 -0.32 23.61
C ARG A 207 2.59 -0.55 24.00
N THR A 208 2.11 -1.77 23.74
CA THR A 208 0.77 -2.21 24.12
C THR A 208 0.81 -3.48 24.94
N ARG A 209 -0.25 -3.73 25.70
CA ARG A 209 -0.53 -5.01 26.36
C ARG A 209 -1.60 -5.80 25.60
N GLU A 210 -2.17 -5.20 24.56
CA GLU A 210 -3.24 -5.79 23.78
C GLU A 210 -2.70 -6.80 22.75
N ASP A 211 -3.52 -7.78 22.42
CA ASP A 211 -3.30 -8.67 21.28
C ASP A 211 -3.58 -7.92 19.97
N ILE A 212 -2.91 -8.30 18.88
CA ILE A 212 -3.09 -7.68 17.55
C ILE A 212 -4.57 -7.62 17.11
N ARG A 213 -5.39 -8.60 17.51
CA ARG A 213 -6.82 -8.63 17.18
C ARG A 213 -7.63 -7.58 17.95
N GLN A 214 -7.16 -7.13 19.11
CA GLN A 214 -7.74 -6.00 19.84
C GLN A 214 -7.32 -4.68 19.21
N VAL A 215 -6.05 -4.59 18.82
CA VAL A 215 -5.49 -3.39 18.14
C VAL A 215 -6.17 -3.10 16.80
N LEU A 216 -6.69 -4.13 16.10
CA LEU A 216 -7.40 -3.99 14.81
C LEU A 216 -8.91 -3.70 14.95
N ARG A 217 -9.45 -3.50 16.14
CA ARG A 217 -10.87 -3.20 16.38
C ARG A 217 -11.15 -1.73 16.44
#